data_22db04b99912f9dbf7559c8c39d82e59
#
_entry.id   22db04b99912f9dbf7559c8c39d82e59
#
_cell.length_a   1.000
_cell.length_b   1.000
_cell.length_c   1.000
_cell.angle_alpha   90.00
_cell.angle_beta   90.00
_cell.angle_gamma   90.00
#
_symmetry.space_group_name_H-M   'P 1'
#
loop_
_entity.id
_entity.type
_entity.pdbx_description
1 polymer ?
#
loop_
_entity_poly.entity_id
_entity_poly.type
_entity_poly.pdbx_seq_one_letter_code
_entity_poly.pdbx_strand_id
1 'polypeptide(L)'
;ICMLAALLSCSDSVKVSRTLDAMPAIFPDYNGVVIPPNMAPLNFALDDQDAGSRAVFSFGGQQFEVKGEKGSIVIPPSKWKNLLESAAGDSIQVTVQVKQGNEWVAYSPFTIRVAPEKVDSYLAYRLIDPGYELWNKMGIYQRDLESYTQIPIIENKMSGNNCVNCHSFCMQDPNKMLFHMRETFPGTILVDGDKIEKLTTKTKETISPLVYPSWHPSGKYVAFSVNTTKQAFHLNDRNRVEVYDEASDVVVYDVEKHEIVTASNIFSKDAFETFPTFSPDGKTLYFCTAEARPIPQEYSEVKYNLCSVSFDPVTRAFGAQVDTLYNAKSGGMSASFPRVSPDGRYLLYTLSGYGNFSIWHKDADLYMADLQTGTSRPLVEVNSDDVESYHSWSSNSRWFVFSSRRIDGLYTRPYIAYVDEDGKVGKPFLLPQKDAGFYQSFMKSFNIPEFITGKVKVRGRVLAIKAKEDKGTDVRLAQQ
;
A
#
# COMPACT_ATOMS: atom_id res chain seq x y z
N ILE A 1 18.11 45.66 -41.70
CA ILE A 1 18.98 44.45 -41.63
C ILE A 1 19.00 44.05 -40.14
N CYS A 2 18.09 43.19 -39.69
CA CYS A 2 18.14 42.54 -38.35
C CYS A 2 18.89 41.24 -38.48
N MET A 3 20.06 41.14 -37.89
CA MET A 3 20.79 39.91 -37.69
C MET A 3 20.12 39.11 -36.57
N LEU A 4 19.48 37.98 -36.91
CA LEU A 4 19.06 36.95 -35.96
C LEU A 4 20.33 36.19 -35.52
N ALA A 5 20.78 36.43 -34.30
CA ALA A 5 21.84 35.63 -33.68
C ALA A 5 21.17 34.32 -33.20
N ALA A 6 21.41 33.24 -33.93
CA ALA A 6 21.11 31.88 -33.49
C ALA A 6 22.07 31.54 -32.34
N LEU A 7 21.59 31.52 -31.13
CA LEU A 7 22.29 30.93 -29.97
C LEU A 7 22.33 29.41 -30.17
N LEU A 8 23.38 28.90 -30.83
CA LEU A 8 23.79 27.51 -30.77
C LEU A 8 24.27 27.20 -29.35
N SER A 9 23.40 26.61 -28.56
CA SER A 9 23.82 25.95 -27.31
C SER A 9 24.71 24.77 -27.69
N CYS A 10 26.03 24.96 -27.68
CA CYS A 10 26.99 23.87 -27.71
C CYS A 10 26.85 23.09 -26.37
N SER A 11 26.06 22.06 -26.34
CA SER A 11 26.24 20.99 -25.37
C SER A 11 27.52 20.25 -25.82
N ASP A 12 28.58 20.24 -25.00
CA ASP A 12 29.73 19.37 -25.19
C ASP A 12 29.19 17.91 -25.19
N SER A 13 28.88 17.40 -26.36
CA SER A 13 28.49 16.01 -26.52
C SER A 13 29.71 15.14 -26.25
N VAL A 14 29.73 14.54 -25.06
CA VAL A 14 30.80 13.63 -24.67
C VAL A 14 30.76 12.43 -25.60
N LYS A 15 31.91 12.19 -26.25
CA LYS A 15 32.05 11.05 -27.16
C LYS A 15 32.13 9.75 -26.38
N VAL A 16 31.14 8.87 -26.53
CA VAL A 16 31.15 7.50 -26.02
C VAL A 16 32.12 6.68 -26.88
N SER A 17 33.07 6.02 -26.27
CA SER A 17 34.08 5.21 -26.98
C SER A 17 33.52 3.83 -27.37
N ARG A 18 32.70 3.24 -26.51
CA ARG A 18 32.07 1.93 -26.74
C ARG A 18 30.79 1.76 -25.92
N THR A 19 29.95 0.83 -26.34
CA THR A 19 28.79 0.35 -25.58
C THR A 19 29.08 -1.03 -25.02
N LEU A 20 28.76 -1.23 -23.75
CA LEU A 20 28.83 -2.53 -23.06
C LEU A 20 27.56 -3.34 -23.38
N ASP A 21 27.71 -4.63 -23.59
CA ASP A 21 26.59 -5.57 -23.67
C ASP A 21 26.16 -5.99 -22.25
N ALA A 22 25.78 -5.01 -21.45
CA ALA A 22 25.35 -5.19 -20.07
C ALA A 22 24.42 -4.05 -19.64
N MET A 23 23.43 -4.35 -18.82
CA MET A 23 22.57 -3.36 -18.17
C MET A 23 23.32 -2.71 -17.00
N PRO A 24 23.06 -1.42 -16.71
CA PRO A 24 23.61 -0.80 -15.52
C PRO A 24 22.99 -1.38 -14.25
N ALA A 25 23.81 -1.69 -13.26
CA ALA A 25 23.32 -1.98 -11.90
C ALA A 25 22.93 -0.65 -11.24
N ILE A 26 21.63 -0.43 -11.07
CA ILE A 26 21.06 0.78 -10.46
C ILE A 26 20.18 0.45 -9.27
N PHE A 27 20.18 1.33 -8.28
CA PHE A 27 19.26 1.27 -7.13
C PHE A 27 18.52 2.60 -6.93
N PRO A 28 17.18 2.61 -6.82
CA PRO A 28 16.28 1.47 -7.06
C PRO A 28 16.33 0.96 -8.51
N ASP A 29 15.97 -0.32 -8.72
CA ASP A 29 15.90 -0.90 -10.05
C ASP A 29 14.63 -0.44 -10.79
N TYR A 30 14.80 0.54 -11.66
CA TYR A 30 13.75 1.10 -12.50
C TYR A 30 13.78 0.58 -13.96
N ASN A 31 14.59 -0.43 -14.24
CA ASN A 31 14.64 -1.02 -15.57
C ASN A 31 13.35 -1.78 -15.90
N GLY A 32 12.70 -1.45 -17.00
CA GLY A 32 11.50 -2.13 -17.50
C GLY A 32 10.24 -1.91 -16.67
N VAL A 33 10.22 -0.94 -15.76
CA VAL A 33 9.04 -0.61 -14.95
C VAL A 33 7.99 0.15 -15.77
N VAL A 34 6.73 0.09 -15.32
CA VAL A 34 5.64 0.92 -15.83
C VAL A 34 5.29 1.95 -14.77
N ILE A 35 5.29 3.24 -15.14
CA ILE A 35 5.03 4.35 -14.22
C ILE A 35 3.87 5.22 -14.70
N PRO A 36 3.17 5.93 -13.81
CA PRO A 36 2.15 6.89 -14.21
C PRO A 36 2.78 8.21 -14.73
N PRO A 37 2.09 8.96 -15.59
CA PRO A 37 2.60 10.21 -16.14
C PRO A 37 2.71 11.35 -15.12
N ASN A 38 2.20 11.16 -13.91
CA ASN A 38 2.25 12.12 -12.81
C ASN A 38 3.13 11.67 -11.63
N MET A 39 4.19 10.90 -11.88
CA MET A 39 5.10 10.43 -10.84
C MET A 39 6.29 11.39 -10.67
N ALA A 40 6.72 11.58 -9.40
CA ALA A 40 7.96 12.26 -9.07
C ALA A 40 9.16 11.60 -9.78
N PRO A 41 10.26 12.33 -10.00
CA PRO A 41 11.44 11.80 -10.66
C PRO A 41 11.96 10.50 -10.06
N LEU A 42 12.33 9.56 -10.90
CA LEU A 42 12.89 8.26 -10.52
C LEU A 42 14.41 8.39 -10.32
N ASN A 43 14.81 9.08 -9.26
CA ASN A 43 16.23 9.20 -8.91
C ASN A 43 16.81 7.82 -8.57
N PHE A 44 18.02 7.54 -9.06
CA PHE A 44 18.70 6.27 -8.81
C PHE A 44 20.19 6.48 -8.58
N ALA A 45 20.82 5.50 -7.99
CA ALA A 45 22.28 5.46 -7.80
C ALA A 45 22.87 4.27 -8.54
N LEU A 46 24.11 4.43 -8.98
CA LEU A 46 24.96 3.36 -9.49
C LEU A 46 25.77 2.76 -8.33
N ASP A 47 26.10 1.49 -8.41
CA ASP A 47 26.92 0.81 -7.40
C ASP A 47 28.34 1.40 -7.33
N ASP A 48 28.91 1.77 -8.47
CA ASP A 48 30.20 2.44 -8.52
C ASP A 48 30.05 3.96 -8.33
N GLN A 49 30.36 4.43 -7.11
CA GLN A 49 30.22 5.83 -6.73
C GLN A 49 31.41 6.70 -7.12
N ASP A 50 32.56 6.10 -7.46
CA ASP A 50 33.82 6.84 -7.71
C ASP A 50 34.00 7.20 -9.18
N ALA A 51 33.36 6.49 -10.08
CA ALA A 51 33.40 6.82 -11.51
C ALA A 51 32.51 8.01 -11.83
N GLY A 52 32.98 8.93 -12.69
CA GLY A 52 32.09 9.93 -13.27
C GLY A 52 30.92 9.24 -14.00
N SER A 53 29.70 9.67 -13.74
CA SER A 53 28.52 9.05 -14.32
C SER A 53 27.55 10.08 -14.90
N ARG A 54 26.69 9.64 -15.82
CA ARG A 54 25.58 10.43 -16.35
C ARG A 54 24.51 9.52 -16.93
N ALA A 55 23.29 10.03 -16.99
CA ALA A 55 22.17 9.37 -17.63
C ALA A 55 21.56 10.29 -18.68
N VAL A 56 21.25 9.72 -19.84
CA VAL A 56 20.53 10.38 -20.93
C VAL A 56 19.13 9.79 -20.99
N PHE A 57 18.14 10.65 -20.87
CA PHE A 57 16.72 10.30 -21.01
C PHE A 57 16.23 10.81 -22.34
N SER A 58 15.59 9.94 -23.15
CA SER A 58 15.14 10.29 -24.48
C SER A 58 13.78 9.71 -24.84
N PHE A 59 12.97 10.50 -25.57
CA PHE A 59 11.70 10.13 -26.14
C PHE A 59 11.34 11.05 -27.32
N GLY A 60 10.89 10.51 -28.46
CA GLY A 60 10.31 11.29 -29.57
C GLY A 60 11.24 12.38 -30.15
N GLY A 61 12.56 12.16 -30.15
CA GLY A 61 13.54 13.15 -30.59
C GLY A 61 13.91 14.19 -29.51
N GLN A 62 13.23 14.23 -28.39
CA GLN A 62 13.60 15.02 -27.21
C GLN A 62 14.58 14.22 -26.36
N GLN A 63 15.58 14.89 -25.79
CA GLN A 63 16.48 14.27 -24.83
C GLN A 63 17.03 15.30 -23.85
N PHE A 64 17.39 14.82 -22.66
CA PHE A 64 18.19 15.59 -21.70
C PHE A 64 19.17 14.69 -20.97
N GLU A 65 20.27 15.29 -20.56
CA GLU A 65 21.32 14.64 -19.79
C GLU A 65 21.26 15.08 -18.32
N VAL A 66 21.56 14.14 -17.43
CA VAL A 66 21.77 14.36 -16.01
C VAL A 66 23.16 13.85 -15.65
N LYS A 67 24.03 14.71 -15.13
CA LYS A 67 25.32 14.31 -14.60
C LYS A 67 25.15 13.70 -13.22
N GLY A 68 25.82 12.58 -12.97
CA GLY A 68 25.83 11.94 -11.68
C GLY A 68 26.80 12.63 -10.73
N GLU A 69 26.43 12.67 -9.46
CA GLU A 69 27.29 13.10 -8.38
C GLU A 69 27.46 11.92 -7.40
N LYS A 70 28.69 11.44 -7.24
CA LYS A 70 29.02 10.25 -6.44
C LYS A 70 28.10 9.05 -6.76
N GLY A 71 27.95 8.75 -8.06
CA GLY A 71 27.08 7.68 -8.56
C GLY A 71 25.57 7.98 -8.54
N SER A 72 25.12 9.04 -7.89
CA SER A 72 23.71 9.39 -7.78
C SER A 72 23.23 10.21 -8.97
N ILE A 73 22.18 9.78 -9.65
CA ILE A 73 21.49 10.48 -10.74
C ILE A 73 20.23 11.14 -10.16
N VAL A 74 20.27 12.47 -10.02
CA VAL A 74 19.16 13.29 -9.50
C VAL A 74 18.50 14.03 -10.67
N ILE A 75 17.33 13.57 -11.06
CA ILE A 75 16.62 14.06 -12.25
C ILE A 75 15.93 15.40 -11.95
N PRO A 76 16.16 16.46 -12.76
CA PRO A 76 15.48 17.73 -12.58
C PRO A 76 13.94 17.61 -12.76
N PRO A 77 13.13 18.00 -11.76
CA PRO A 77 11.68 17.78 -11.78
C PRO A 77 10.96 18.37 -13.01
N SER A 78 11.36 19.56 -13.45
CA SER A 78 10.73 20.20 -14.62
C SER A 78 11.00 19.44 -15.92
N LYS A 79 12.23 18.97 -16.13
CA LYS A 79 12.59 18.18 -17.32
C LYS A 79 11.89 16.83 -17.30
N TRP A 80 11.81 16.20 -16.12
CA TRP A 80 11.11 14.94 -15.92
C TRP A 80 9.64 15.06 -16.25
N LYS A 81 8.95 16.05 -15.68
CA LYS A 81 7.52 16.29 -15.91
C LYS A 81 7.22 16.47 -17.41
N ASN A 82 7.98 17.32 -18.11
CA ASN A 82 7.80 17.54 -19.53
C ASN A 82 8.00 16.24 -20.37
N LEU A 83 8.98 15.43 -19.97
CA LEU A 83 9.24 14.14 -20.64
C LEU A 83 8.11 13.16 -20.39
N LEU A 84 7.59 13.03 -19.15
CA LEU A 84 6.45 12.17 -18.83
C LEU A 84 5.19 12.56 -19.58
N GLU A 85 4.88 13.87 -19.66
CA GLU A 85 3.72 14.38 -20.39
C GLU A 85 3.81 14.05 -21.90
N SER A 86 5.03 14.09 -22.46
CA SER A 86 5.23 13.75 -23.88
C SER A 86 5.21 12.24 -24.14
N ALA A 87 5.66 11.42 -23.18
CA ALA A 87 5.82 9.97 -23.34
C ALA A 87 4.61 9.16 -22.85
N ALA A 88 3.50 9.81 -22.44
CA ALA A 88 2.31 9.11 -21.96
C ALA A 88 1.77 8.11 -22.98
N GLY A 89 1.63 6.85 -22.59
CA GLY A 89 1.25 5.72 -23.44
C GLY A 89 2.41 5.03 -24.14
N ASP A 90 3.66 5.49 -23.97
CA ASP A 90 4.86 5.00 -24.66
C ASP A 90 6.03 4.80 -23.68
N SER A 91 7.25 4.67 -24.16
CA SER A 91 8.44 4.31 -23.38
C SER A 91 9.56 5.32 -23.52
N ILE A 92 10.08 5.77 -22.38
CA ILE A 92 11.30 6.56 -22.29
C ILE A 92 12.49 5.61 -22.35
N GLN A 93 13.49 5.92 -23.21
CA GLN A 93 14.77 5.24 -23.22
C GLN A 93 15.74 5.95 -22.28
N VAL A 94 16.44 5.17 -21.46
CA VAL A 94 17.47 5.65 -20.53
C VAL A 94 18.81 5.01 -20.87
N THR A 95 19.83 5.82 -21.16
CA THR A 95 21.20 5.36 -21.39
C THR A 95 22.11 5.85 -20.27
N VAL A 96 22.65 4.94 -19.49
CA VAL A 96 23.62 5.25 -18.44
C VAL A 96 25.03 5.16 -19.02
N GLN A 97 25.85 6.14 -18.69
CA GLN A 97 27.23 6.21 -19.15
C GLN A 97 28.15 6.46 -17.93
N VAL A 98 29.28 5.78 -17.93
CA VAL A 98 30.27 5.88 -16.85
C VAL A 98 31.64 6.16 -17.43
N LYS A 99 32.47 6.84 -16.65
CA LYS A 99 33.86 7.12 -17.02
C LYS A 99 34.75 5.97 -16.57
N GLN A 100 35.43 5.34 -17.53
CA GLN A 100 36.43 4.31 -17.26
C GLN A 100 37.80 4.85 -17.68
N GLY A 101 38.62 5.22 -16.72
CA GLY A 101 39.88 5.97 -16.98
C GLY A 101 39.56 7.32 -17.63
N ASN A 102 40.05 7.54 -18.85
CA ASN A 102 39.80 8.77 -19.60
C ASN A 102 38.66 8.66 -20.63
N GLU A 103 38.03 7.51 -20.76
CA GLU A 103 36.98 7.25 -21.75
C GLU A 103 35.60 7.17 -21.14
N TRP A 104 34.56 7.58 -21.90
CA TRP A 104 33.17 7.37 -21.54
C TRP A 104 32.66 6.11 -22.22
N VAL A 105 32.04 5.23 -21.42
CA VAL A 105 31.49 3.96 -21.83
C VAL A 105 29.99 3.98 -21.53
N ALA A 106 29.15 3.55 -22.48
CA ALA A 106 27.71 3.42 -22.29
C ALA A 106 27.35 1.99 -21.90
N TYR A 107 26.39 1.83 -21.00
CA TYR A 107 25.67 0.57 -20.82
C TYR A 107 24.62 0.37 -21.90
N SER A 108 24.13 -0.86 -22.09
CA SER A 108 22.94 -1.11 -22.88
C SER A 108 21.79 -0.27 -22.32
N PRO A 109 21.03 0.43 -23.20
CA PRO A 109 19.92 1.26 -22.75
C PRO A 109 18.77 0.41 -22.19
N PHE A 110 18.07 0.93 -21.19
CA PHE A 110 16.85 0.35 -20.67
C PHE A 110 15.64 1.28 -20.91
N THR A 111 14.45 0.75 -20.71
CA THR A 111 13.21 1.48 -20.92
C THR A 111 12.43 1.65 -19.64
N ILE A 112 11.73 2.79 -19.54
CA ILE A 112 10.70 3.07 -18.56
C ILE A 112 9.41 3.33 -19.32
N ARG A 113 8.42 2.47 -19.20
CA ARG A 113 7.12 2.68 -19.86
C ARG A 113 6.31 3.69 -19.04
N VAL A 114 5.72 4.66 -19.70
CA VAL A 114 4.77 5.60 -19.10
C VAL A 114 3.36 5.17 -19.48
N ALA A 115 2.55 4.79 -18.49
CA ALA A 115 1.14 4.45 -18.75
C ALA A 115 0.36 5.71 -19.19
N PRO A 116 -0.73 5.54 -19.94
CA PRO A 116 -1.60 6.68 -20.26
C PRO A 116 -2.37 7.19 -19.03
N GLU A 117 -2.65 6.34 -18.06
CA GLU A 117 -3.45 6.67 -16.88
C GLU A 117 -2.60 7.23 -15.74
N LYS A 118 -3.05 8.32 -15.17
CA LYS A 118 -2.51 8.87 -13.93
C LYS A 118 -2.81 7.95 -12.73
N VAL A 119 -1.99 8.04 -11.70
CA VAL A 119 -2.30 7.52 -10.37
C VAL A 119 -2.91 8.64 -9.52
N ASP A 120 -3.59 8.30 -8.44
CA ASP A 120 -4.04 9.26 -7.42
C ASP A 120 -2.86 10.14 -6.94
N SER A 121 -3.14 11.40 -6.62
CA SER A 121 -2.09 12.38 -6.37
C SER A 121 -1.31 12.15 -5.08
N TYR A 122 -1.87 11.41 -4.12
CA TYR A 122 -1.27 11.18 -2.81
C TYR A 122 -1.28 9.72 -2.40
N LEU A 123 -0.33 9.36 -1.54
CA LEU A 123 -0.25 8.09 -0.86
C LEU A 123 -0.25 8.33 0.65
N ALA A 124 -1.19 7.73 1.37
CA ALA A 124 -1.20 7.71 2.82
C ALA A 124 -0.56 6.41 3.33
N TYR A 125 0.12 6.47 4.47
CA TYR A 125 0.71 5.32 5.14
C TYR A 125 1.06 5.63 6.59
N ARG A 126 1.16 4.60 7.39
CA ARG A 126 1.72 4.69 8.73
C ARG A 126 3.22 4.41 8.69
N LEU A 127 4.03 5.25 9.33
CA LEU A 127 5.42 4.95 9.63
C LEU A 127 5.53 4.40 11.05
N ILE A 128 6.16 3.23 11.18
CA ILE A 128 6.31 2.50 12.44
C ILE A 128 7.70 1.88 12.53
N ASP A 129 8.23 1.78 13.74
CA ASP A 129 9.45 1.05 14.02
C ASP A 129 9.27 -0.46 13.75
N PRO A 130 10.33 -1.25 13.65
CA PRO A 130 10.24 -2.70 13.49
C PRO A 130 9.40 -3.37 14.58
N GLY A 131 8.80 -4.53 14.27
CA GLY A 131 7.80 -5.17 15.09
C GLY A 131 8.23 -5.62 16.50
N TYR A 132 9.53 -5.67 16.81
CA TYR A 132 10.06 -5.97 18.14
C TYR A 132 10.36 -4.72 18.98
N GLU A 133 10.14 -3.52 18.44
CA GLU A 133 10.13 -2.30 19.19
C GLU A 133 8.70 -1.81 19.44
N LEU A 134 8.45 -1.34 20.65
CA LEU A 134 7.21 -0.67 20.97
C LEU A 134 7.14 0.66 20.19
N TRP A 135 5.93 1.10 19.86
CA TRP A 135 5.64 2.32 19.09
C TRP A 135 6.20 3.60 19.75
N ASN A 136 7.48 3.85 19.63
CA ASN A 136 8.11 5.05 20.18
C ASN A 136 7.77 6.29 19.36
N LYS A 137 8.04 6.26 18.06
CA LYS A 137 7.71 7.33 17.12
C LYS A 137 6.93 6.76 15.96
N MET A 138 5.64 7.02 15.93
CA MET A 138 4.77 6.60 14.83
C MET A 138 3.84 7.74 14.42
N GLY A 139 3.28 7.60 13.24
CA GLY A 139 2.29 8.52 12.73
C GLY A 139 1.70 8.04 11.42
N ILE A 140 0.59 8.64 11.03
CA ILE A 140 0.00 8.51 9.70
C ILE A 140 0.45 9.74 8.91
N TYR A 141 1.00 9.48 7.73
CA TYR A 141 1.57 10.48 6.84
C TYR A 141 0.87 10.44 5.50
N GLN A 142 0.94 11.53 4.77
CA GLN A 142 0.56 11.60 3.38
C GLN A 142 1.73 12.11 2.55
N ARG A 143 1.92 11.49 1.39
CA ARG A 143 2.99 11.76 0.45
C ARG A 143 2.40 12.20 -0.88
N ASP A 144 2.83 13.37 -1.35
CA ASP A 144 2.57 13.84 -2.70
C ASP A 144 3.37 13.01 -3.71
N LEU A 145 2.70 12.34 -4.65
CA LEU A 145 3.33 11.45 -5.63
C LEU A 145 3.95 12.18 -6.82
N GLU A 146 3.59 13.44 -7.06
CA GLU A 146 4.20 14.29 -8.10
C GLU A 146 5.50 14.97 -7.59
N SER A 147 5.71 14.95 -6.28
CA SER A 147 6.90 15.48 -5.62
C SER A 147 7.39 14.52 -4.54
N TYR A 148 8.38 14.96 -3.73
CA TYR A 148 8.85 14.15 -2.59
C TYR A 148 8.30 14.66 -1.26
N THR A 149 7.28 15.54 -1.29
CA THR A 149 6.73 16.19 -0.10
C THR A 149 5.93 15.19 0.73
N GLN A 150 6.38 14.93 1.95
CA GLN A 150 5.69 14.11 2.94
C GLN A 150 5.32 14.99 4.13
N ILE A 151 4.06 14.93 4.56
CA ILE A 151 3.58 15.65 5.74
C ILE A 151 2.77 14.72 6.64
N PRO A 152 2.81 14.91 7.97
CA PRO A 152 1.99 14.13 8.88
C PRO A 152 0.51 14.50 8.76
N ILE A 153 -0.36 13.49 8.77
CA ILE A 153 -1.78 13.64 9.08
C ILE A 153 -1.93 13.72 10.60
N ILE A 154 -1.32 12.77 11.31
CA ILE A 154 -1.22 12.77 12.79
C ILE A 154 0.04 12.03 13.23
N GLU A 155 0.74 12.54 14.24
CA GLU A 155 1.84 11.85 14.91
C GLU A 155 1.47 11.55 16.37
N ASN A 156 1.92 10.42 16.86
CA ASN A 156 1.59 9.95 18.20
C ASN A 156 2.00 10.92 19.30
N LYS A 157 3.10 11.67 19.15
CA LYS A 157 3.53 12.72 20.09
C LYS A 157 2.48 13.83 20.30
N MET A 158 1.59 14.06 19.32
CA MET A 158 0.52 15.06 19.44
C MET A 158 -0.59 14.62 20.39
N SER A 159 -0.76 13.31 20.58
CA SER A 159 -1.78 12.68 21.42
C SER A 159 -1.21 11.97 22.64
N GLY A 160 -0.09 12.44 23.21
CA GLY A 160 0.49 11.88 24.43
C GLY A 160 1.19 10.53 24.20
N ASN A 161 1.84 10.37 23.05
CA ASN A 161 2.51 9.14 22.58
C ASN A 161 1.57 7.95 22.43
N ASN A 162 0.31 8.21 22.15
CA ASN A 162 -0.70 7.18 21.95
C ASN A 162 -0.43 6.37 20.67
N CYS A 163 -0.72 5.08 20.69
CA CYS A 163 -0.64 4.26 19.47
C CYS A 163 -1.68 4.75 18.46
N VAL A 164 -1.26 5.00 17.21
CA VAL A 164 -2.11 5.41 16.09
C VAL A 164 -2.03 4.33 15.01
N ASN A 165 -3.17 3.74 14.64
CA ASN A 165 -3.24 2.53 13.84
C ASN A 165 -4.45 2.50 12.90
N CYS A 166 -4.50 1.52 11.98
CA CYS A 166 -5.67 1.15 11.19
C CYS A 166 -6.36 2.33 10.51
N HIS A 167 -5.60 3.19 9.80
CA HIS A 167 -6.23 4.21 8.97
C HIS A 167 -6.92 3.57 7.75
N SER A 168 -7.98 4.20 7.27
CA SER A 168 -8.66 3.85 6.04
C SER A 168 -9.44 5.04 5.49
N PHE A 169 -9.46 5.17 4.17
CA PHE A 169 -10.15 6.23 3.45
C PHE A 169 -11.35 5.67 2.69
N CYS A 170 -12.48 6.37 2.76
CA CYS A 170 -13.68 6.00 2.02
C CYS A 170 -13.49 6.31 0.54
N MET A 171 -13.41 5.28 -0.31
CA MET A 171 -13.26 5.43 -1.76
C MET A 171 -12.14 6.43 -2.14
N GLN A 172 -10.99 6.33 -1.47
CA GLN A 172 -9.81 7.18 -1.63
C GLN A 172 -10.06 8.69 -1.38
N ASP A 173 -11.21 9.06 -0.76
CA ASP A 173 -11.53 10.47 -0.46
C ASP A 173 -10.71 10.99 0.74
N PRO A 174 -9.85 11.99 0.56
CA PRO A 174 -9.04 12.56 1.65
C PRO A 174 -9.86 13.29 2.73
N ASN A 175 -11.15 13.57 2.47
CA ASN A 175 -12.03 14.23 3.42
C ASN A 175 -12.85 13.26 4.26
N LYS A 176 -12.83 11.94 3.91
CA LYS A 176 -13.58 10.91 4.63
C LYS A 176 -12.69 9.75 5.01
N MET A 177 -12.26 9.74 6.26
CA MET A 177 -11.31 8.76 6.78
C MET A 177 -11.59 8.41 8.23
N LEU A 178 -10.98 7.32 8.66
CA LEU A 178 -10.90 6.98 10.07
C LEU A 178 -9.52 6.42 10.42
N PHE A 179 -9.20 6.43 11.70
CA PHE A 179 -8.05 5.70 12.26
C PHE A 179 -8.33 5.32 13.71
N HIS A 180 -7.70 4.24 14.17
CA HIS A 180 -7.86 3.71 15.51
C HIS A 180 -6.72 4.13 16.41
N MET A 181 -7.02 4.37 17.70
CA MET A 181 -6.06 4.70 18.74
C MET A 181 -6.17 3.74 19.91
N ARG A 182 -5.04 3.41 20.51
CA ARG A 182 -4.92 2.51 21.67
C ARG A 182 -4.19 3.21 22.79
N GLU A 183 -4.17 2.62 23.98
CA GLU A 183 -3.49 3.05 25.20
C GLU A 183 -4.23 4.19 25.93
N THR A 184 -3.56 5.32 26.21
CA THR A 184 -4.04 6.38 27.10
C THR A 184 -5.36 7.00 26.63
N PHE A 185 -5.54 7.18 25.33
CA PHE A 185 -6.75 7.77 24.74
C PHE A 185 -7.36 6.82 23.68
N PRO A 186 -7.87 5.66 24.11
CA PRO A 186 -8.39 4.68 23.18
C PRO A 186 -9.64 5.19 22.44
N GLY A 187 -9.86 4.71 21.23
CA GLY A 187 -11.03 5.04 20.43
C GLY A 187 -10.71 5.08 18.93
N THR A 188 -11.73 5.27 18.13
CA THR A 188 -11.62 5.48 16.69
C THR A 188 -11.98 6.92 16.37
N ILE A 189 -11.09 7.61 15.65
CA ILE A 189 -11.35 8.95 15.15
C ILE A 189 -11.94 8.82 13.74
N LEU A 190 -13.11 9.36 13.56
CA LEU A 190 -13.81 9.41 12.26
C LEU A 190 -13.87 10.85 11.79
N VAL A 191 -13.45 11.08 10.55
CA VAL A 191 -13.49 12.36 9.86
C VAL A 191 -14.44 12.23 8.66
N ASP A 192 -15.42 13.13 8.57
CA ASP A 192 -16.35 13.24 7.44
C ASP A 192 -16.51 14.72 7.10
N GLY A 193 -15.69 15.20 6.17
CA GLY A 193 -15.55 16.64 5.89
C GLY A 193 -15.07 17.42 7.12
N ASP A 194 -15.89 18.35 7.56
CA ASP A 194 -15.59 19.17 8.76
C ASP A 194 -16.01 18.48 10.08
N LYS A 195 -16.79 17.41 10.00
CA LYS A 195 -17.23 16.65 11.17
C LYS A 195 -16.13 15.69 11.62
N ILE A 196 -15.72 15.81 12.88
CA ILE A 196 -14.73 14.92 13.49
C ILE A 196 -15.34 14.35 14.76
N GLU A 197 -15.40 13.03 14.82
CA GLU A 197 -15.94 12.30 15.97
C GLU A 197 -14.90 11.36 16.57
N LYS A 198 -14.94 11.22 17.88
CA LYS A 198 -14.29 10.12 18.60
C LYS A 198 -15.35 9.09 18.92
N LEU A 199 -15.10 7.83 18.57
CA LEU A 199 -16.00 6.71 18.81
C LEU A 199 -15.40 5.78 19.87
N THR A 200 -16.24 5.34 20.79
CA THR A 200 -15.94 4.25 21.73
C THR A 200 -16.46 2.96 21.12
N THR A 201 -15.57 2.20 20.47
CA THR A 201 -15.95 1.09 19.60
C THR A 201 -15.99 -0.28 20.26
N LYS A 202 -15.58 -0.40 21.54
CA LYS A 202 -15.77 -1.62 22.35
C LYS A 202 -17.18 -1.67 22.92
N THR A 203 -17.93 -2.70 22.58
CA THR A 203 -19.26 -2.98 23.15
C THR A 203 -19.18 -4.13 24.18
N LYS A 204 -20.30 -4.47 24.80
CA LYS A 204 -20.39 -5.64 25.70
C LYS A 204 -20.32 -6.95 24.92
N GLU A 205 -20.78 -6.94 23.69
CA GLU A 205 -20.93 -8.10 22.82
C GLU A 205 -19.65 -8.39 22.01
N THR A 206 -18.88 -7.36 21.66
CA THR A 206 -17.62 -7.53 20.90
C THR A 206 -16.47 -7.96 21.79
N ILE A 207 -15.58 -8.78 21.27
CA ILE A 207 -14.38 -9.28 21.99
C ILE A 207 -13.33 -8.19 22.19
N SER A 208 -13.24 -7.21 21.25
CA SER A 208 -12.27 -6.12 21.27
C SER A 208 -12.89 -4.83 20.69
N PRO A 209 -12.18 -3.68 20.71
CA PRO A 209 -12.51 -2.54 19.86
C PRO A 209 -12.44 -2.92 18.37
N LEU A 210 -13.13 -2.15 17.51
CA LEU A 210 -13.18 -2.34 16.07
C LEU A 210 -11.83 -2.00 15.42
N VAL A 211 -11.29 -2.92 14.60
CA VAL A 211 -10.00 -2.80 13.91
C VAL A 211 -10.14 -3.24 12.44
N TYR A 212 -9.10 -3.03 11.63
CA TYR A 212 -9.06 -3.40 10.20
C TYR A 212 -10.26 -2.91 9.39
N PRO A 213 -10.50 -1.60 9.35
CA PRO A 213 -11.65 -1.01 8.69
C PRO A 213 -11.63 -1.17 7.17
N SER A 214 -12.82 -1.34 6.61
CA SER A 214 -13.08 -1.24 5.18
C SER A 214 -14.41 -0.51 4.94
N TRP A 215 -14.37 0.60 4.24
CA TRP A 215 -15.53 1.41 3.97
C TRP A 215 -16.47 0.75 2.96
N HIS A 216 -17.77 0.85 3.23
CA HIS A 216 -18.79 0.67 2.22
C HIS A 216 -18.77 1.87 1.26
N PRO A 217 -18.95 1.68 -0.06
CA PRO A 217 -18.83 2.74 -1.06
C PRO A 217 -19.75 3.93 -0.84
N SER A 218 -20.90 3.73 -0.18
CA SER A 218 -21.81 4.85 0.19
C SER A 218 -21.26 5.75 1.28
N GLY A 219 -20.20 5.33 2.00
CA GLY A 219 -19.69 6.01 3.18
C GLY A 219 -20.62 6.00 4.40
N LYS A 220 -21.75 5.23 4.36
CA LYS A 220 -22.68 5.05 5.48
C LYS A 220 -22.31 3.92 6.41
N TYR A 221 -21.51 2.97 5.93
CA TYR A 221 -21.10 1.80 6.69
C TYR A 221 -19.60 1.60 6.63
N VAL A 222 -19.07 0.97 7.65
CA VAL A 222 -17.67 0.51 7.71
C VAL A 222 -17.67 -0.92 8.24
N ALA A 223 -17.12 -1.85 7.48
CA ALA A 223 -16.87 -3.20 7.98
C ALA A 223 -15.59 -3.20 8.81
N PHE A 224 -15.58 -3.94 9.90
CA PHE A 224 -14.45 -4.08 10.83
C PHE A 224 -14.26 -5.53 11.23
N SER A 225 -13.07 -5.86 11.64
CA SER A 225 -12.82 -7.01 12.48
C SER A 225 -12.82 -6.61 13.96
N VAL A 226 -13.11 -7.58 14.81
CA VAL A 226 -12.84 -7.52 16.25
C VAL A 226 -11.95 -8.70 16.60
N ASN A 227 -10.72 -8.45 17.07
CA ASN A 227 -9.69 -9.48 17.21
C ASN A 227 -9.08 -9.47 18.61
N THR A 228 -8.87 -10.66 19.17
CA THR A 228 -7.94 -10.85 20.31
C THR A 228 -6.64 -11.40 19.76
N THR A 229 -5.65 -10.51 19.63
CA THR A 229 -4.39 -10.79 18.93
C THR A 229 -3.25 -11.00 19.92
N LYS A 230 -2.38 -11.96 19.64
CA LYS A 230 -1.11 -12.20 20.34
C LYS A 230 0.07 -12.05 19.40
N GLN A 231 1.21 -11.67 19.98
CA GLN A 231 2.48 -11.58 19.28
C GLN A 231 3.52 -12.45 19.97
N ALA A 232 4.25 -13.23 19.18
CA ALA A 232 5.38 -14.02 19.62
C ALA A 232 6.61 -13.69 18.77
N PHE A 233 7.79 -14.02 19.31
CA PHE A 233 9.07 -13.80 18.65
C PHE A 233 9.86 -15.10 18.57
N HIS A 234 10.38 -15.41 17.40
CA HIS A 234 11.21 -16.56 17.15
C HIS A 234 12.68 -16.15 16.93
N LEU A 235 13.60 -16.81 17.62
CA LEU A 235 15.03 -16.52 17.45
C LEU A 235 15.60 -17.14 16.17
N ASN A 236 15.14 -18.35 15.82
CA ASN A 236 15.74 -19.20 14.77
C ASN A 236 14.78 -19.53 13.63
N ASP A 237 13.58 -19.00 13.63
CA ASP A 237 12.62 -19.21 12.55
C ASP A 237 12.85 -18.25 11.38
N ARG A 238 12.45 -18.66 10.17
CA ARG A 238 12.41 -17.82 8.98
C ARG A 238 11.50 -16.59 9.21
N ASN A 239 10.35 -16.81 9.86
CA ASN A 239 9.43 -15.77 10.31
C ASN A 239 9.77 -15.38 11.74
N ARG A 240 10.50 -14.29 11.93
CA ARG A 240 10.99 -13.85 13.25
C ARG A 240 9.91 -13.30 14.17
N VAL A 241 8.84 -12.80 13.60
CA VAL A 241 7.68 -12.27 14.31
C VAL A 241 6.48 -13.09 13.92
N GLU A 242 5.73 -13.55 14.90
CA GLU A 242 4.48 -14.25 14.70
C GLU A 242 3.35 -13.45 15.33
N VAL A 243 2.28 -13.26 14.59
CA VAL A 243 1.06 -12.60 15.06
C VAL A 243 -0.12 -13.49 14.71
N TYR A 244 -0.92 -13.84 15.69
CA TYR A 244 -2.08 -14.71 15.51
C TYR A 244 -3.26 -14.24 16.34
N ASP A 245 -4.46 -14.57 15.90
CA ASP A 245 -5.69 -14.32 16.62
C ASP A 245 -6.05 -15.50 17.52
N GLU A 246 -6.46 -15.22 18.77
CA GLU A 246 -7.10 -16.19 19.66
C GLU A 246 -8.61 -16.25 19.41
N ALA A 247 -9.18 -15.16 18.92
CA ALA A 247 -10.55 -15.02 18.49
C ALA A 247 -10.67 -13.83 17.54
N SER A 248 -11.54 -13.95 16.54
CA SER A 248 -11.85 -12.83 15.65
C SER A 248 -13.23 -12.98 15.02
N ASP A 249 -13.92 -11.85 14.85
CA ASP A 249 -15.25 -11.75 14.24
C ASP A 249 -15.33 -10.56 13.30
N VAL A 250 -16.31 -10.55 12.40
CA VAL A 250 -16.60 -9.46 11.48
C VAL A 250 -17.92 -8.78 11.86
N VAL A 251 -17.88 -7.44 11.85
CA VAL A 251 -19.06 -6.59 12.11
C VAL A 251 -19.13 -5.46 11.10
N VAL A 252 -20.32 -4.91 10.88
CA VAL A 252 -20.53 -3.71 10.06
C VAL A 252 -21.08 -2.60 10.94
N TYR A 253 -20.39 -1.48 10.96
CA TYR A 253 -20.76 -0.28 11.70
C TYR A 253 -21.57 0.68 10.82
N ASP A 254 -22.74 1.11 11.32
CA ASP A 254 -23.58 2.16 10.76
C ASP A 254 -23.12 3.52 11.30
N VAL A 255 -22.59 4.37 10.42
CA VAL A 255 -21.99 5.67 10.77
C VAL A 255 -23.03 6.64 11.33
N GLU A 256 -24.26 6.61 10.82
CA GLU A 256 -25.32 7.54 11.22
C GLU A 256 -25.97 7.14 12.56
N LYS A 257 -26.19 5.82 12.74
CA LYS A 257 -26.89 5.29 13.92
C LYS A 257 -25.97 4.96 15.09
N HIS A 258 -24.68 4.93 14.87
CA HIS A 258 -23.67 4.45 15.83
C HIS A 258 -23.94 3.02 16.32
N GLU A 259 -24.40 2.18 15.39
CA GLU A 259 -24.74 0.80 15.65
C GLU A 259 -23.84 -0.15 14.87
N ILE A 260 -23.57 -1.32 15.44
CA ILE A 260 -22.98 -2.44 14.70
C ILE A 260 -24.05 -3.47 14.39
N VAL A 261 -23.96 -4.03 13.20
CA VAL A 261 -24.78 -5.17 12.76
C VAL A 261 -23.85 -6.32 12.40
N THR A 262 -24.31 -7.53 12.63
CA THR A 262 -23.59 -8.77 12.29
C THR A 262 -24.57 -9.90 12.03
N ALA A 263 -24.08 -11.08 11.67
CA ALA A 263 -24.85 -12.28 11.47
C ALA A 263 -24.04 -13.50 11.91
N SER A 264 -24.72 -14.61 12.23
CA SER A 264 -24.08 -15.82 12.77
C SER A 264 -23.05 -16.48 11.83
N ASN A 265 -23.06 -16.16 10.56
CA ASN A 265 -22.12 -16.66 9.55
C ASN A 265 -20.85 -15.80 9.37
N ILE A 266 -20.73 -14.70 10.10
CA ILE A 266 -19.56 -13.81 10.12
C ILE A 266 -19.16 -13.39 11.55
N PHE A 267 -19.86 -13.93 12.55
CA PHE A 267 -19.67 -13.65 13.97
C PHE A 267 -20.00 -14.91 14.77
N SER A 268 -19.00 -15.74 15.04
CA SER A 268 -19.21 -17.02 15.69
C SER A 268 -18.03 -17.40 16.59
N LYS A 269 -18.28 -18.35 17.51
CA LYS A 269 -17.21 -18.90 18.37
C LYS A 269 -16.48 -20.08 17.76
N ASP A 270 -17.03 -20.63 16.67
CA ASP A 270 -16.54 -21.84 16.05
C ASP A 270 -15.58 -21.55 14.88
N ALA A 271 -15.47 -20.27 14.52
CA ALA A 271 -14.58 -19.82 13.46
C ALA A 271 -13.85 -18.51 13.84
N PHE A 272 -12.81 -18.22 13.10
CA PHE A 272 -12.14 -16.91 13.08
C PHE A 272 -12.55 -16.20 11.80
N GLU A 273 -13.14 -15.00 11.91
CA GLU A 273 -13.51 -14.16 10.78
C GLU A 273 -12.76 -12.82 10.85
N THR A 274 -12.15 -12.40 9.74
CA THR A 274 -11.29 -11.21 9.74
C THR A 274 -11.15 -10.57 8.35
N PHE A 275 -10.56 -9.37 8.32
CA PHE A 275 -10.21 -8.59 7.12
C PHE A 275 -11.36 -8.42 6.12
N PRO A 276 -12.49 -7.85 6.56
CA PRO A 276 -13.59 -7.61 5.64
C PRO A 276 -13.27 -6.54 4.59
N THR A 277 -13.88 -6.67 3.41
CA THR A 277 -13.88 -5.63 2.37
C THR A 277 -15.18 -5.67 1.57
N PHE A 278 -15.75 -4.50 1.28
CA PHE A 278 -16.95 -4.42 0.45
C PHE A 278 -16.60 -4.44 -1.04
N SER A 279 -17.54 -4.98 -1.84
CA SER A 279 -17.59 -4.75 -3.28
C SER A 279 -17.87 -3.27 -3.59
N PRO A 280 -17.46 -2.75 -4.76
CA PRO A 280 -17.72 -1.35 -5.13
C PRO A 280 -19.20 -0.98 -5.30
N ASP A 281 -20.08 -1.96 -5.49
CA ASP A 281 -21.54 -1.77 -5.49
C ASP A 281 -22.16 -1.83 -4.08
N GLY A 282 -21.37 -2.20 -3.07
CA GLY A 282 -21.76 -2.30 -1.67
C GLY A 282 -22.66 -3.48 -1.32
N LYS A 283 -22.87 -4.41 -2.25
CA LYS A 283 -23.82 -5.53 -2.05
C LYS A 283 -23.17 -6.82 -1.61
N THR A 284 -21.86 -6.90 -1.63
CA THR A 284 -21.10 -8.08 -1.24
C THR A 284 -20.02 -7.69 -0.23
N LEU A 285 -19.92 -8.45 0.85
CA LEU A 285 -18.84 -8.37 1.81
C LEU A 285 -17.93 -9.58 1.63
N TYR A 286 -16.68 -9.35 1.26
CA TYR A 286 -15.62 -10.36 1.23
C TYR A 286 -14.91 -10.36 2.58
N PHE A 287 -14.48 -11.53 3.05
CA PHE A 287 -13.77 -11.69 4.32
C PHE A 287 -12.96 -12.98 4.33
N CYS A 288 -12.06 -13.11 5.29
CA CYS A 288 -11.31 -14.33 5.52
C CYS A 288 -11.88 -15.08 6.71
N THR A 289 -12.05 -16.41 6.60
CA THR A 289 -12.55 -17.24 7.71
C THR A 289 -11.80 -18.57 7.81
N ALA A 290 -11.56 -19.01 9.05
CA ALA A 290 -10.93 -20.29 9.37
C ALA A 290 -11.68 -20.96 10.52
N GLU A 291 -11.66 -22.30 10.57
CA GLU A 291 -12.11 -23.05 11.74
C GLU A 291 -11.29 -22.65 12.98
N ALA A 292 -11.98 -22.38 14.08
CA ALA A 292 -11.32 -22.03 15.34
C ALA A 292 -10.48 -23.23 15.85
N ARG A 293 -9.26 -22.92 16.28
CA ARG A 293 -8.28 -23.91 16.76
C ARG A 293 -7.79 -23.54 18.17
N PRO A 294 -7.28 -24.51 18.94
CA PRO A 294 -6.60 -24.22 20.20
C PRO A 294 -5.33 -23.36 19.98
N ILE A 295 -5.36 -22.15 20.44
CA ILE A 295 -4.25 -21.17 20.31
C ILE A 295 -3.61 -20.97 21.70
N PRO A 296 -2.26 -21.00 21.82
CA PRO A 296 -1.26 -20.93 20.74
C PRO A 296 -0.79 -22.28 20.17
N GLN A 297 -1.28 -23.41 20.63
CA GLN A 297 -0.74 -24.73 20.30
C GLN A 297 -0.81 -25.06 18.81
N GLU A 298 -1.89 -24.65 18.14
CA GLU A 298 -2.18 -24.96 16.73
C GLU A 298 -2.18 -23.73 15.83
N TYR A 299 -1.51 -22.63 16.19
CA TYR A 299 -1.56 -21.40 15.39
C TYR A 299 -1.08 -21.59 13.94
N SER A 300 -0.10 -22.46 13.71
CA SER A 300 0.42 -22.78 12.36
C SER A 300 -0.48 -23.68 11.52
N GLU A 301 -1.50 -24.29 12.13
CA GLU A 301 -2.52 -25.08 11.44
C GLU A 301 -3.72 -24.23 10.98
N VAL A 302 -3.81 -22.98 11.46
CA VAL A 302 -4.90 -22.10 11.08
C VAL A 302 -4.70 -21.61 9.64
N LYS A 303 -5.62 -21.97 8.75
CA LYS A 303 -5.59 -21.55 7.35
C LYS A 303 -6.93 -20.96 6.96
N TYR A 304 -6.89 -19.71 6.54
CA TYR A 304 -8.09 -18.94 6.22
C TYR A 304 -8.54 -19.17 4.78
N ASN A 305 -9.83 -19.43 4.61
CA ASN A 305 -10.51 -19.32 3.33
C ASN A 305 -10.73 -17.84 2.97
N LEU A 306 -10.89 -17.55 1.70
CA LEU A 306 -11.44 -16.28 1.22
C LEU A 306 -12.91 -16.52 0.84
N CYS A 307 -13.81 -15.82 1.50
CA CYS A 307 -15.25 -15.99 1.37
C CYS A 307 -15.97 -14.68 1.05
N SER A 308 -17.22 -14.79 0.67
CA SER A 308 -18.12 -13.66 0.47
C SER A 308 -19.53 -13.95 0.98
N VAL A 309 -20.23 -12.90 1.40
CA VAL A 309 -21.62 -12.92 1.80
C VAL A 309 -22.33 -11.69 1.24
N SER A 310 -23.59 -11.81 0.83
CA SER A 310 -24.37 -10.65 0.39
C SER A 310 -24.71 -9.74 1.56
N PHE A 311 -24.75 -8.43 1.29
CA PHE A 311 -25.16 -7.39 2.25
C PHE A 311 -26.21 -6.48 1.60
N ASP A 312 -27.33 -6.29 2.25
CA ASP A 312 -28.34 -5.31 1.84
C ASP A 312 -28.18 -4.02 2.64
N PRO A 313 -27.70 -2.92 2.02
CA PRO A 313 -27.48 -1.67 2.74
C PRO A 313 -28.77 -0.94 3.14
N VAL A 314 -29.95 -1.35 2.64
CA VAL A 314 -31.24 -0.76 3.02
C VAL A 314 -31.76 -1.37 4.31
N THR A 315 -31.78 -2.70 4.36
CA THR A 315 -32.24 -3.44 5.55
C THR A 315 -31.13 -3.70 6.55
N ARG A 316 -29.86 -3.53 6.15
CA ARG A 316 -28.64 -3.86 6.92
C ARG A 316 -28.51 -5.37 7.21
N ALA A 317 -29.11 -6.20 6.36
CA ALA A 317 -29.14 -7.64 6.53
C ALA A 317 -28.04 -8.33 5.70
N PHE A 318 -27.54 -9.42 6.24
CA PHE A 318 -26.64 -10.33 5.52
C PHE A 318 -27.41 -11.50 4.94
N GLY A 319 -26.94 -12.00 3.79
CA GLY A 319 -27.47 -13.25 3.23
C GLY A 319 -27.12 -14.45 4.10
N ALA A 320 -27.92 -15.51 3.98
CA ALA A 320 -27.69 -16.74 4.72
C ALA A 320 -26.54 -17.58 4.14
N GLN A 321 -26.28 -17.45 2.82
CA GLN A 321 -25.25 -18.22 2.12
C GLN A 321 -23.91 -17.49 2.16
N VAL A 322 -22.85 -18.25 2.45
CA VAL A 322 -21.45 -17.84 2.32
C VAL A 322 -20.84 -18.60 1.16
N ASP A 323 -20.33 -17.87 0.19
CA ASP A 323 -19.62 -18.43 -0.97
C ASP A 323 -18.12 -18.41 -0.73
N THR A 324 -17.42 -19.46 -1.18
CA THR A 324 -15.96 -19.60 -1.00
C THR A 324 -15.25 -19.34 -2.33
N LEU A 325 -14.46 -18.29 -2.39
CA LEU A 325 -13.63 -17.93 -3.55
C LEU A 325 -12.29 -18.68 -3.55
N TYR A 326 -11.69 -18.83 -2.37
CA TYR A 326 -10.48 -19.62 -2.18
C TYR A 326 -10.67 -20.55 -0.97
N ASN A 327 -10.48 -21.85 -1.19
CA ASN A 327 -10.60 -22.85 -0.15
C ASN A 327 -9.21 -23.27 0.34
N ALA A 328 -8.88 -22.94 1.58
CA ALA A 328 -7.57 -23.17 2.18
C ALA A 328 -7.23 -24.66 2.32
N LYS A 329 -8.24 -25.52 2.54
CA LYS A 329 -8.05 -26.99 2.67
C LYS A 329 -7.59 -27.61 1.35
N SER A 330 -8.17 -27.20 0.22
CA SER A 330 -7.78 -27.71 -1.10
C SER A 330 -6.56 -26.98 -1.67
N GLY A 331 -6.43 -25.67 -1.40
CA GLY A 331 -5.32 -24.84 -1.90
C GLY A 331 -4.04 -24.96 -1.08
N GLY A 332 -4.12 -25.44 0.16
CA GLY A 332 -2.96 -25.68 1.03
C GLY A 332 -2.37 -24.44 1.70
N MET A 333 -2.84 -23.23 1.36
CA MET A 333 -2.34 -21.95 1.89
C MET A 333 -3.47 -21.19 2.61
N SER A 334 -3.11 -20.12 3.28
CA SER A 334 -4.00 -19.25 4.06
C SER A 334 -4.18 -17.92 3.35
N ALA A 335 -5.43 -17.47 3.17
CA ALA A 335 -5.77 -16.20 2.53
C ALA A 335 -5.86 -15.04 3.55
N SER A 336 -5.44 -13.85 3.13
CA SER A 336 -5.56 -12.64 3.94
C SER A 336 -5.69 -11.37 3.09
N PHE A 337 -6.19 -10.29 3.70
CA PHE A 337 -6.27 -8.94 3.15
C PHE A 337 -6.93 -8.84 1.75
N PRO A 338 -8.18 -9.31 1.56
CA PRO A 338 -8.86 -9.09 0.29
C PRO A 338 -9.09 -7.60 0.03
N ARG A 339 -8.89 -7.16 -1.23
CA ARG A 339 -9.14 -5.79 -1.70
C ARG A 339 -9.69 -5.83 -3.11
N VAL A 340 -10.94 -5.41 -3.28
CA VAL A 340 -11.59 -5.33 -4.59
C VAL A 340 -11.17 -4.06 -5.30
N SER A 341 -10.89 -4.14 -6.60
CA SER A 341 -10.64 -2.96 -7.43
C SER A 341 -11.89 -2.08 -7.53
N PRO A 342 -11.78 -0.74 -7.59
CA PRO A 342 -12.94 0.16 -7.67
C PRO A 342 -13.90 -0.10 -8.83
N ASP A 343 -13.42 -0.69 -9.95
CA ASP A 343 -14.26 -1.13 -11.07
C ASP A 343 -14.98 -2.47 -10.83
N GLY A 344 -14.68 -3.16 -9.72
CA GLY A 344 -15.31 -4.43 -9.35
C GLY A 344 -14.81 -5.65 -10.12
N ARG A 345 -13.83 -5.51 -10.98
CA ARG A 345 -13.35 -6.61 -11.82
C ARG A 345 -12.37 -7.53 -11.11
N TYR A 346 -11.42 -6.96 -10.36
CA TYR A 346 -10.35 -7.72 -9.73
C TYR A 346 -10.42 -7.69 -8.21
N LEU A 347 -10.01 -8.77 -7.60
CA LEU A 347 -9.79 -8.86 -6.16
C LEU A 347 -8.34 -9.28 -5.92
N LEU A 348 -7.57 -8.40 -5.28
CA LEU A 348 -6.23 -8.71 -4.77
C LEU A 348 -6.35 -9.34 -3.37
N TYR A 349 -5.55 -10.35 -3.09
CA TYR A 349 -5.41 -10.95 -1.77
C TYR A 349 -4.01 -11.57 -1.62
N THR A 350 -3.63 -11.87 -0.39
CA THR A 350 -2.34 -12.50 -0.08
C THR A 350 -2.57 -13.96 0.28
N LEU A 351 -1.72 -14.87 -0.19
CA LEU A 351 -1.61 -16.25 0.30
C LEU A 351 -0.28 -16.44 1.04
N SER A 352 -0.33 -17.10 2.19
CA SER A 352 0.83 -17.53 2.99
C SER A 352 0.62 -18.96 3.52
N GLY A 353 1.63 -19.59 4.08
CA GLY A 353 1.55 -20.96 4.53
C GLY A 353 0.48 -21.21 5.60
N TYR A 354 0.25 -20.23 6.48
CA TYR A 354 -0.75 -20.27 7.56
C TYR A 354 -1.05 -18.85 8.08
N GLY A 355 -2.00 -18.74 9.00
CA GLY A 355 -2.33 -17.50 9.71
C GLY A 355 -2.96 -16.42 8.83
N ASN A 356 -3.10 -15.24 9.38
CA ASN A 356 -3.73 -14.10 8.72
C ASN A 356 -2.88 -12.81 8.68
N PHE A 357 -1.79 -12.74 9.47
CA PHE A 357 -0.88 -11.59 9.47
C PHE A 357 0.30 -11.80 8.51
N SER A 358 -0.02 -11.98 7.26
CA SER A 358 0.91 -12.31 6.16
C SER A 358 2.12 -11.39 6.05
N ILE A 359 2.05 -10.15 6.54
CA ILE A 359 3.18 -9.20 6.49
C ILE A 359 4.44 -9.70 7.25
N TRP A 360 4.30 -10.68 8.13
CA TRP A 360 5.40 -11.28 8.86
C TRP A 360 5.90 -12.58 8.25
N HIS A 361 5.21 -13.12 7.25
CA HIS A 361 5.50 -14.38 6.60
C HIS A 361 6.26 -14.18 5.30
N LYS A 362 7.45 -14.70 5.19
CA LYS A 362 8.32 -14.54 4.01
C LYS A 362 7.81 -15.24 2.75
N ASP A 363 6.92 -16.19 2.90
CA ASP A 363 6.24 -16.92 1.83
C ASP A 363 4.90 -16.30 1.41
N ALA A 364 4.65 -15.07 1.86
CA ALA A 364 3.40 -14.41 1.56
C ALA A 364 3.46 -13.70 0.21
N ASP A 365 2.66 -14.17 -0.73
CA ASP A 365 2.59 -13.73 -2.12
C ASP A 365 1.24 -13.08 -2.44
N LEU A 366 1.25 -12.10 -3.35
CA LEU A 366 0.04 -11.50 -3.90
C LEU A 366 -0.56 -12.39 -4.99
N TYR A 367 -1.88 -12.53 -4.91
CA TYR A 367 -2.73 -13.18 -5.90
C TYR A 367 -3.80 -12.21 -6.40
N MET A 368 -4.24 -12.40 -7.62
CA MET A 368 -5.33 -11.63 -8.21
C MET A 368 -6.38 -12.56 -8.77
N ALA A 369 -7.62 -12.40 -8.27
CA ALA A 369 -8.80 -13.06 -8.81
C ALA A 369 -9.52 -12.12 -9.77
N ASP A 370 -9.90 -12.63 -10.95
CA ASP A 370 -10.85 -11.96 -11.85
C ASP A 370 -12.26 -12.40 -11.44
N LEU A 371 -13.02 -11.46 -10.88
CA LEU A 371 -14.35 -11.73 -10.34
C LEU A 371 -15.41 -12.00 -11.42
N GLN A 372 -15.13 -11.68 -12.69
CA GLN A 372 -16.04 -11.98 -13.81
C GLN A 372 -15.85 -13.42 -14.30
N THR A 373 -14.62 -13.91 -14.33
CA THR A 373 -14.32 -15.28 -14.82
C THR A 373 -14.22 -16.29 -13.69
N GLY A 374 -14.07 -15.86 -12.44
CA GLY A 374 -13.83 -16.71 -11.28
C GLY A 374 -12.41 -17.32 -11.25
N THR A 375 -11.51 -16.88 -12.14
CA THR A 375 -10.13 -17.39 -12.18
C THR A 375 -9.22 -16.60 -11.25
N SER A 376 -8.23 -17.27 -10.67
CA SER A 376 -7.23 -16.63 -9.82
C SER A 376 -5.82 -17.06 -10.19
N ARG A 377 -4.84 -16.15 -10.08
CA ARG A 377 -3.44 -16.42 -10.38
C ARG A 377 -2.49 -15.74 -9.40
N PRO A 378 -1.29 -16.29 -9.14
CA PRO A 378 -0.22 -15.56 -8.49
C PRO A 378 0.25 -14.38 -9.37
N LEU A 379 0.68 -13.31 -8.74
CA LEU A 379 1.27 -12.16 -9.42
C LEU A 379 2.80 -12.33 -9.50
N VAL A 380 3.25 -13.26 -10.35
CA VAL A 380 4.68 -13.59 -10.51
C VAL A 380 5.53 -12.39 -10.94
N GLU A 381 4.91 -11.40 -11.60
CA GLU A 381 5.55 -10.14 -12.00
C GLU A 381 5.86 -9.22 -10.81
N VAL A 382 5.15 -9.45 -9.70
CA VAL A 382 5.17 -8.62 -8.48
C VAL A 382 5.85 -9.30 -7.33
N ASN A 383 5.64 -10.62 -7.17
CA ASN A 383 6.12 -11.40 -6.04
C ASN A 383 7.65 -11.56 -6.04
N SER A 384 8.23 -11.76 -4.88
CA SER A 384 9.68 -11.91 -4.66
C SER A 384 9.98 -13.05 -3.66
N ASP A 385 11.23 -13.19 -3.25
CA ASP A 385 11.64 -14.18 -2.23
C ASP A 385 11.30 -13.76 -0.79
N ASP A 386 10.65 -12.61 -0.61
CA ASP A 386 10.18 -12.11 0.70
C ASP A 386 8.72 -11.65 0.57
N VAL A 387 8.12 -11.20 1.65
CA VAL A 387 6.70 -10.88 1.74
C VAL A 387 6.23 -9.78 0.78
N GLU A 388 5.06 -9.99 0.19
CA GLU A 388 4.19 -9.00 -0.46
C GLU A 388 2.81 -9.01 0.19
N SER A 389 2.42 -7.90 0.82
CA SER A 389 1.14 -7.78 1.50
C SER A 389 0.69 -6.33 1.65
N TYR A 390 -0.38 -6.08 2.41
CA TYR A 390 -0.91 -4.74 2.70
C TYR A 390 -1.12 -3.89 1.44
N HIS A 391 -1.78 -4.48 0.46
CA HIS A 391 -2.04 -3.85 -0.82
C HIS A 391 -3.33 -3.01 -0.80
N SER A 392 -3.39 -2.00 -1.67
CA SER A 392 -4.58 -1.21 -1.93
C SER A 392 -4.61 -0.69 -3.37
N TRP A 393 -5.81 -0.46 -3.90
CA TRP A 393 -6.03 0.03 -5.26
C TRP A 393 -6.06 1.55 -5.34
N SER A 394 -5.63 2.10 -6.47
CA SER A 394 -5.95 3.46 -6.88
C SER A 394 -7.41 3.61 -7.28
N SER A 395 -7.93 4.84 -7.24
CA SER A 395 -9.33 5.13 -7.54
C SER A 395 -9.76 4.73 -8.96
N ASN A 396 -8.84 4.64 -9.90
CA ASN A 396 -9.09 4.27 -11.29
C ASN A 396 -8.86 2.79 -11.62
N SER A 397 -8.56 1.94 -10.63
CA SER A 397 -8.32 0.50 -10.82
C SER A 397 -7.10 0.13 -11.69
N ARG A 398 -6.24 1.11 -12.03
CA ARG A 398 -5.08 0.88 -12.91
C ARG A 398 -3.78 0.73 -12.14
N TRP A 399 -3.79 1.07 -10.86
CA TRP A 399 -2.60 0.99 -10.01
C TRP A 399 -2.97 0.32 -8.70
N PHE A 400 -2.02 -0.43 -8.16
CA PHE A 400 -2.07 -0.82 -6.76
C PHE A 400 -0.71 -0.59 -6.10
N VAL A 401 -0.75 -0.30 -4.81
CA VAL A 401 0.43 -0.19 -3.96
C VAL A 401 0.43 -1.35 -2.98
N PHE A 402 1.59 -1.85 -2.63
CA PHE A 402 1.75 -2.91 -1.65
C PHE A 402 3.04 -2.74 -0.85
N SER A 403 3.11 -3.39 0.30
CA SER A 403 4.30 -3.43 1.15
C SER A 403 5.11 -4.69 0.87
N SER A 404 6.42 -4.52 0.69
CA SER A 404 7.37 -5.63 0.52
C SER A 404 8.61 -5.44 1.38
N ARG A 405 9.23 -6.53 1.82
CA ARG A 405 10.50 -6.55 2.56
C ARG A 405 11.69 -7.00 1.72
N ARG A 406 11.53 -7.16 0.42
CA ARG A 406 12.53 -7.68 -0.54
C ARG A 406 13.90 -7.00 -0.52
N ILE A 407 14.01 -5.78 0.05
CA ILE A 407 15.30 -5.06 0.09
C ILE A 407 16.21 -5.61 1.18
N ASP A 408 15.68 -5.79 2.40
CA ASP A 408 16.48 -6.09 3.58
C ASP A 408 15.87 -7.16 4.52
N GLY A 409 14.70 -7.69 4.17
CA GLY A 409 13.99 -8.69 4.97
C GLY A 409 13.45 -8.17 6.30
N LEU A 410 13.55 -6.88 6.59
CA LEU A 410 13.21 -6.27 7.88
C LEU A 410 12.15 -5.18 7.77
N TYR A 411 12.38 -4.18 6.90
CA TYR A 411 11.51 -3.04 6.76
C TYR A 411 10.59 -3.19 5.56
N THR A 412 9.29 -2.96 5.75
CA THR A 412 8.35 -2.88 4.63
C THR A 412 8.56 -1.60 3.84
N ARG A 413 8.64 -1.73 2.53
CA ARG A 413 8.79 -0.63 1.57
C ARG A 413 7.60 -0.62 0.61
N PRO A 414 7.09 0.57 0.23
CA PRO A 414 5.96 0.67 -0.70
C PRO A 414 6.43 0.49 -2.14
N TYR A 415 5.84 -0.49 -2.82
CA TYR A 415 5.98 -0.73 -4.25
C TYR A 415 4.67 -0.44 -4.95
N ILE A 416 4.74 0.08 -6.16
CA ILE A 416 3.58 0.42 -6.99
C ILE A 416 3.64 -0.40 -8.27
N ALA A 417 2.51 -0.99 -8.66
CA ALA A 417 2.38 -1.77 -9.89
C ALA A 417 1.21 -1.26 -10.74
N TYR A 418 1.36 -1.36 -12.05
CA TYR A 418 0.36 -1.02 -13.04
C TYR A 418 -0.44 -2.26 -13.44
N VAL A 419 -1.73 -2.10 -13.68
CA VAL A 419 -2.62 -3.12 -14.22
C VAL A 419 -3.29 -2.55 -15.47
N ASP A 420 -3.09 -3.17 -16.63
CA ASP A 420 -3.74 -2.74 -17.86
C ASP A 420 -5.21 -3.19 -17.94
N GLU A 421 -5.88 -2.82 -19.04
CA GLU A 421 -7.29 -3.16 -19.28
C GLU A 421 -7.56 -4.66 -19.37
N ASP A 422 -6.56 -5.45 -19.76
CA ASP A 422 -6.65 -6.90 -19.86
C ASP A 422 -6.27 -7.62 -18.56
N GLY A 423 -5.90 -6.88 -17.50
CA GLY A 423 -5.47 -7.43 -16.21
C GLY A 423 -4.01 -7.91 -16.19
N LYS A 424 -3.22 -7.50 -17.18
CA LYS A 424 -1.78 -7.77 -17.17
C LYS A 424 -1.10 -6.80 -16.21
N VAL A 425 -0.27 -7.35 -15.34
CA VAL A 425 0.43 -6.57 -14.32
C VAL A 425 1.86 -6.28 -14.79
N GLY A 426 2.28 -5.03 -14.64
CA GLY A 426 3.64 -4.61 -14.95
C GLY A 426 4.61 -4.87 -13.80
N LYS A 427 5.93 -4.86 -14.10
CA LYS A 427 6.97 -4.90 -13.07
C LYS A 427 6.76 -3.76 -12.07
N PRO A 428 6.71 -4.03 -10.76
CA PRO A 428 6.52 -3.00 -9.75
C PRO A 428 7.76 -2.11 -9.62
N PHE A 429 7.55 -0.87 -9.20
CA PHE A 429 8.63 0.05 -8.87
C PHE A 429 8.53 0.52 -7.43
N LEU A 430 9.69 0.67 -6.80
CA LEU A 430 9.82 1.23 -5.46
C LEU A 430 9.41 2.71 -5.47
N LEU A 431 8.63 3.16 -4.49
CA LEU A 431 8.20 4.56 -4.37
C LEU A 431 9.41 5.51 -4.44
N PRO A 432 9.49 6.42 -5.42
CA PRO A 432 10.65 7.26 -5.63
C PRO A 432 10.93 8.18 -4.45
N GLN A 433 12.20 8.41 -4.14
CA GLN A 433 12.67 9.32 -3.11
C GLN A 433 13.61 10.37 -3.70
N LYS A 434 13.73 11.50 -3.01
CA LYS A 434 14.65 12.57 -3.42
C LYS A 434 16.11 12.07 -3.43
N ASP A 435 16.45 11.28 -2.42
CA ASP A 435 17.73 10.58 -2.32
C ASP A 435 17.54 9.12 -2.72
N ALA A 436 18.28 8.64 -3.71
CA ALA A 436 18.26 7.26 -4.15
C ALA A 436 18.64 6.26 -3.04
N GLY A 437 19.55 6.64 -2.15
CA GLY A 437 19.99 5.84 -1.01
C GLY A 437 19.04 5.86 0.21
N PHE A 438 17.95 6.61 0.15
CA PHE A 438 17.03 6.80 1.28
C PHE A 438 16.64 5.49 1.99
N TYR A 439 16.24 4.48 1.24
CA TYR A 439 15.76 3.22 1.83
C TYR A 439 16.85 2.39 2.50
N GLN A 440 18.12 2.60 2.17
CA GLN A 440 19.25 1.91 2.79
C GLN A 440 19.51 2.39 4.23
N SER A 441 19.13 3.63 4.54
CA SER A 441 19.33 4.25 5.87
C SER A 441 18.05 4.48 6.65
N PHE A 442 16.88 4.34 6.04
CA PHE A 442 15.60 4.64 6.67
C PHE A 442 15.09 3.48 7.52
N MET A 443 15.15 3.63 8.83
CA MET A 443 14.89 2.58 9.83
C MET A 443 13.42 2.50 10.28
N LYS A 444 12.46 2.77 9.40
CA LYS A 444 11.01 2.60 9.67
C LYS A 444 10.34 1.83 8.55
N SER A 445 9.31 1.09 8.91
CA SER A 445 8.41 0.40 7.98
C SER A 445 7.29 1.33 7.52
N PHE A 446 6.95 1.24 6.24
CA PHE A 446 5.71 1.78 5.67
C PHE A 446 4.63 0.71 5.84
N ASN A 447 3.52 1.06 6.48
CA ASN A 447 2.50 0.08 6.83
C ASN A 447 1.14 0.51 6.32
N ILE A 448 0.46 -0.42 5.65
CA ILE A 448 -0.84 -0.21 5.01
C ILE A 448 -0.82 1.04 4.11
N PRO A 449 -0.03 1.03 3.03
CA PRO A 449 -0.06 2.14 2.08
C PRO A 449 -1.41 2.18 1.36
N GLU A 450 -1.99 3.37 1.22
CA GLU A 450 -3.31 3.58 0.62
C GLU A 450 -3.30 4.82 -0.26
N PHE A 451 -3.72 4.69 -1.51
CA PHE A 451 -3.87 5.83 -2.41
C PHE A 451 -5.03 6.72 -1.96
N ILE A 452 -4.86 8.03 -2.13
CA ILE A 452 -5.90 9.03 -1.91
C ILE A 452 -5.89 10.06 -3.04
N THR A 453 -7.07 10.50 -3.44
CA THR A 453 -7.27 11.37 -4.62
C THR A 453 -6.76 12.79 -4.43
N GLY A 454 -6.42 13.17 -3.19
CA GLY A 454 -5.90 14.49 -2.88
C GLY A 454 -5.35 14.59 -1.47
N LYS A 455 -4.97 15.80 -1.10
CA LYS A 455 -4.38 16.09 0.20
C LYS A 455 -5.43 16.08 1.32
N VAL A 456 -5.17 15.35 2.40
CA VAL A 456 -5.92 15.46 3.66
C VAL A 456 -5.70 16.85 4.25
N LYS A 457 -6.80 17.61 4.43
CA LYS A 457 -6.77 19.03 4.84
C LYS A 457 -6.91 19.21 6.35
N VAL A 458 -7.51 18.25 7.05
CA VAL A 458 -7.68 18.31 8.50
C VAL A 458 -6.31 18.38 9.18
N ARG A 459 -6.16 19.31 10.12
CA ARG A 459 -4.88 19.51 10.81
C ARG A 459 -4.70 18.47 11.92
N GLY A 460 -3.52 17.87 12.01
CA GLY A 460 -3.19 16.88 13.05
C GLY A 460 -3.45 17.37 14.49
N ARG A 461 -3.29 18.68 14.75
CA ARG A 461 -3.64 19.27 16.07
C ARG A 461 -5.14 19.13 16.39
N VAL A 462 -6.01 19.32 15.39
CA VAL A 462 -7.47 19.17 15.59
C VAL A 462 -7.80 17.72 15.90
N LEU A 463 -7.23 16.78 15.14
CA LEU A 463 -7.36 15.35 15.41
C LEU A 463 -6.86 14.97 16.81
N ALA A 464 -5.72 15.52 17.22
CA ALA A 464 -5.14 15.25 18.54
C ALA A 464 -5.99 15.82 19.69
N ILE A 465 -6.61 16.99 19.52
CA ILE A 465 -7.55 17.55 20.49
C ILE A 465 -8.76 16.63 20.64
N LYS A 466 -9.34 16.20 19.50
CA LYS A 466 -10.48 15.28 19.50
C LYS A 466 -10.14 13.93 20.13
N ALA A 467 -8.97 13.40 19.84
CA ALA A 467 -8.48 12.15 20.41
C ALA A 467 -8.36 12.17 21.93
N LYS A 468 -8.02 13.32 22.53
CA LYS A 468 -7.86 13.51 23.98
C LYS A 468 -9.17 13.76 24.74
N GLU A 469 -10.31 13.84 24.06
CA GLU A 469 -11.61 13.89 24.75
C GLU A 469 -11.80 12.64 25.62
N ASP A 470 -12.28 12.82 26.86
CA ASP A 470 -12.43 11.75 27.82
C ASP A 470 -13.45 10.69 27.40
N LYS A 471 -14.50 11.13 26.67
CA LYS A 471 -15.55 10.24 26.14
C LYS A 471 -15.70 10.43 24.65
N GLY A 472 -15.84 9.29 23.94
CA GLY A 472 -16.33 9.24 22.58
C GLY A 472 -17.83 8.95 22.54
N THR A 473 -18.40 8.96 21.33
CA THR A 473 -19.75 8.44 21.06
C THR A 473 -19.72 6.92 21.21
N ASP A 474 -20.57 6.39 22.09
CA ASP A 474 -20.65 4.94 22.30
C ASP A 474 -21.29 4.24 21.11
N VAL A 475 -20.63 3.20 20.63
CA VAL A 475 -21.18 2.28 19.63
C VAL A 475 -21.94 1.15 20.35
N ARG A 476 -23.05 0.72 19.79
CA ARG A 476 -23.88 -0.33 20.36
C ARG A 476 -24.27 -1.40 19.32
N LEU A 477 -24.58 -2.59 19.77
CA LEU A 477 -25.17 -3.61 18.90
C LEU A 477 -26.60 -3.19 18.53
N ALA A 478 -26.95 -3.27 17.24
CA ALA A 478 -28.30 -3.03 16.77
C ALA A 478 -29.27 -4.04 17.42
N GLN A 479 -30.42 -3.57 17.88
CA GLN A 479 -31.51 -4.48 18.29
C GLN A 479 -32.05 -5.15 17.03
N GLN A 480 -32.04 -6.48 17.02
CA GLN A 480 -32.63 -7.30 15.94
C GLN A 480 -34.13 -7.29 16.03
#